data_3df38c13c9b7bd2c7d17d0b42ddfceff
#
_entry.id   3df38c13c9b7bd2c7d17d0b42ddfceff
#
_cell.length_a   1.000
_cell.length_b   1.000
_cell.length_c   1.000
_cell.angle_alpha   90.00
_cell.angle_beta   90.00
_cell.angle_gamma   90.00
#
_symmetry.space_group_name_H-M   'P 1'
#
loop_
_entity.id
_entity.type
_entity.pdbx_description
1 polymer ?
#
loop_
_entity_poly.entity_id
_entity_poly.type
_entity_poly.pdbx_seq_one_letter_code
_entity_poly.pdbx_strand_id
1 'polypeptide(L)'
;MKKDIRAYGYEELQKEMATIGEKAFRAKQIYEWLHVKLVDHFDEMTNLSKALREKLEENYEILPVVMLERQISKIDGTNKFLFRLYDGNVVESVLMKYKHGNSVCISSQVGCRMGCAFCASTIGGLVRNLSPSEMLGQIYQIQKISGEMVSNVVIMGTGEPMDNYDNFLKFIHLLTDEHGLNISQRNVTVSTCGIVPRMKELAKEHLQITLALSLHGSNQEKRRKLMPVANKYDITEVLAACDEYFKETGRRVSFEYSLVHGVNDTDEDAQELIHLLKHKNCHINLIPVNPVKERDFVRPSRKSALNFKNKLEKSGINVTIRREMGSDIDGACGQLRRRYVETEGE
;
A
#
# COMPACT_ATOMS: atom_id res chain seq x y z
N MET A 1 -14.94 2.18 24.18
CA MET A 1 -14.58 1.39 22.97
C MET A 1 -13.63 0.30 23.44
N LYS A 2 -13.88 -0.95 23.09
CA LYS A 2 -12.96 -2.05 23.41
C LYS A 2 -11.64 -1.87 22.65
N LYS A 3 -10.59 -2.52 23.14
CA LYS A 3 -9.30 -2.47 22.48
C LYS A 3 -9.27 -3.46 21.31
N ASP A 4 -8.75 -3.03 20.15
CA ASP A 4 -8.57 -3.93 19.01
C ASP A 4 -7.40 -4.88 19.24
N ILE A 5 -7.72 -6.16 19.52
CA ILE A 5 -6.72 -7.16 19.90
C ILE A 5 -5.79 -7.54 18.74
N ARG A 6 -6.24 -7.42 17.49
CA ARG A 6 -5.42 -7.73 16.29
C ARG A 6 -4.30 -6.71 16.06
N ALA A 7 -4.38 -5.53 16.71
CA ALA A 7 -3.36 -4.51 16.61
C ALA A 7 -2.17 -4.69 17.58
N TYR A 8 -2.22 -5.68 18.47
CA TYR A 8 -1.12 -5.96 19.41
C TYR A 8 -0.04 -6.83 18.74
N GLY A 9 1.23 -6.44 18.90
CA GLY A 9 2.36 -7.33 18.63
C GLY A 9 2.44 -8.48 19.64
N TYR A 10 3.20 -9.53 19.32
CA TYR A 10 3.26 -10.73 20.16
C TYR A 10 3.67 -10.41 21.61
N GLU A 11 4.72 -9.64 21.83
CA GLU A 11 5.17 -9.24 23.16
C GLU A 11 4.18 -8.29 23.88
N GLU A 12 3.55 -7.40 23.13
CA GLU A 12 2.50 -6.52 23.66
C GLU A 12 1.31 -7.36 24.14
N LEU A 13 0.91 -8.36 23.37
CA LEU A 13 -0.18 -9.26 23.73
C LEU A 13 0.15 -10.09 24.97
N GLN A 14 1.41 -10.51 25.16
CA GLN A 14 1.84 -11.19 26.39
C GLN A 14 1.63 -10.31 27.63
N LYS A 15 2.02 -9.04 27.55
CA LYS A 15 1.81 -8.07 28.63
C LYS A 15 0.32 -7.82 28.86
N GLU A 16 -0.44 -7.70 27.80
CA GLU A 16 -1.89 -7.47 27.87
C GLU A 16 -2.62 -8.66 28.52
N MET A 17 -2.21 -9.91 28.25
CA MET A 17 -2.79 -11.08 28.93
C MET A 17 -2.58 -11.03 30.45
N ALA A 18 -1.44 -10.54 30.92
CA ALA A 18 -1.18 -10.37 32.34
C ALA A 18 -2.15 -9.35 32.99
N THR A 19 -2.55 -8.29 32.28
CA THR A 19 -3.49 -7.27 32.81
C THR A 19 -4.88 -7.84 33.08
N ILE A 20 -5.30 -8.87 32.32
CA ILE A 20 -6.57 -9.55 32.53
C ILE A 20 -6.43 -10.81 33.39
N GLY A 21 -5.28 -11.01 34.06
CA GLY A 21 -5.03 -12.14 34.95
C GLY A 21 -4.81 -13.48 34.25
N GLU A 22 -4.42 -13.46 32.96
CA GLU A 22 -4.10 -14.64 32.18
C GLU A 22 -2.59 -14.88 32.10
N LYS A 23 -2.20 -16.14 31.92
CA LYS A 23 -0.79 -16.51 31.78
C LYS A 23 -0.24 -16.08 30.40
N ALA A 24 1.00 -15.61 30.36
CA ALA A 24 1.65 -15.11 29.14
C ALA A 24 1.63 -16.10 27.97
N PHE A 25 1.68 -17.41 28.20
CA PHE A 25 1.62 -18.42 27.14
C PHE A 25 0.29 -18.41 26.37
N ARG A 26 -0.80 -17.86 26.96
CA ARG A 26 -2.08 -17.70 26.25
C ARG A 26 -1.97 -16.73 25.08
N ALA A 27 -1.07 -15.75 25.16
CA ALA A 27 -0.80 -14.84 24.05
C ALA A 27 -0.39 -15.60 22.79
N LYS A 28 0.43 -16.65 22.89
CA LYS A 28 0.83 -17.47 21.73
C LYS A 28 -0.38 -18.12 21.05
N GLN A 29 -1.29 -18.68 21.84
CA GLN A 29 -2.48 -19.34 21.29
C GLN A 29 -3.40 -18.31 20.62
N ILE A 30 -3.64 -17.18 21.26
CA ILE A 30 -4.49 -16.10 20.72
C ILE A 30 -3.86 -15.50 19.48
N TYR A 31 -2.55 -15.21 19.50
CA TYR A 31 -1.82 -14.66 18.35
C TYR A 31 -1.87 -15.57 17.13
N GLU A 32 -1.70 -16.87 17.33
CA GLU A 32 -1.84 -17.88 16.27
C GLU A 32 -3.26 -17.88 15.65
N TRP A 33 -4.30 -17.76 16.48
CA TRP A 33 -5.67 -17.66 15.98
C TRP A 33 -5.89 -16.37 15.16
N LEU A 34 -5.39 -15.23 15.64
CA LEU A 34 -5.58 -13.93 15.00
C LEU A 34 -4.79 -13.79 13.70
N HIS A 35 -3.51 -14.24 13.67
CA HIS A 35 -2.56 -13.90 12.62
C HIS A 35 -2.11 -15.07 11.75
N VAL A 36 -2.46 -16.32 12.10
CA VAL A 36 -2.18 -17.52 11.29
C VAL A 36 -3.47 -18.17 10.82
N LYS A 37 -4.42 -18.38 11.73
CA LYS A 37 -5.74 -18.97 11.41
C LYS A 37 -6.75 -17.93 10.92
N LEU A 38 -6.46 -16.64 11.09
CA LEU A 38 -7.19 -15.50 10.54
C LEU A 38 -8.67 -15.44 10.96
N VAL A 39 -8.96 -15.76 12.22
CA VAL A 39 -10.34 -15.77 12.74
C VAL A 39 -10.91 -14.35 12.84
N ASP A 40 -12.22 -14.23 12.68
CA ASP A 40 -12.93 -12.95 12.83
C ASP A 40 -13.71 -12.87 14.15
N HIS A 41 -13.86 -14.00 14.89
CA HIS A 41 -14.59 -14.06 16.14
C HIS A 41 -13.84 -14.87 17.20
N PHE A 42 -14.01 -14.52 18.49
CA PHE A 42 -13.34 -15.22 19.60
C PHE A 42 -13.88 -16.65 19.81
N ASP A 43 -15.12 -16.93 19.46
CA ASP A 43 -15.72 -18.26 19.56
C ASP A 43 -15.08 -19.29 18.62
N GLU A 44 -14.45 -18.86 17.54
CA GLU A 44 -13.65 -19.71 16.65
C GLU A 44 -12.38 -20.25 17.31
N MET A 45 -11.90 -19.65 18.42
CA MET A 45 -10.68 -20.04 19.15
C MET A 45 -10.91 -21.30 20.01
N THR A 46 -11.18 -22.43 19.37
CA THR A 46 -11.71 -23.66 20.02
C THR A 46 -10.79 -24.31 21.03
N ASN A 47 -9.47 -24.08 21.00
CA ASN A 47 -8.51 -24.56 22.00
C ASN A 47 -8.40 -23.67 23.25
N LEU A 48 -9.14 -22.56 23.28
CA LEU A 48 -9.29 -21.72 24.47
C LEU A 48 -10.54 -22.10 25.25
N SER A 49 -10.49 -22.04 26.59
CA SER A 49 -11.67 -22.28 27.39
C SER A 49 -12.77 -21.25 27.11
N LYS A 50 -14.03 -21.66 27.29
CA LYS A 50 -15.18 -20.77 27.13
C LYS A 50 -15.04 -19.51 27.97
N ALA A 51 -14.65 -19.64 29.23
CA ALA A 51 -14.45 -18.51 30.15
C ALA A 51 -13.37 -17.52 29.62
N LEU A 52 -12.29 -18.01 29.01
CA LEU A 52 -11.28 -17.12 28.42
C LEU A 52 -11.82 -16.40 27.17
N ARG A 53 -12.57 -17.09 26.31
CA ARG A 53 -13.17 -16.46 25.13
C ARG A 53 -14.16 -15.36 25.51
N GLU A 54 -15.03 -15.61 26.50
CA GLU A 54 -15.96 -14.62 27.05
C GLU A 54 -15.19 -13.40 27.62
N LYS A 55 -14.13 -13.66 28.40
CA LYS A 55 -13.26 -12.60 28.95
C LYS A 55 -12.56 -11.77 27.87
N LEU A 56 -12.12 -12.42 26.77
CA LEU A 56 -11.57 -11.70 25.61
C LEU A 56 -12.64 -10.83 24.96
N GLU A 57 -13.83 -11.35 24.75
CA GLU A 57 -14.94 -10.62 24.14
C GLU A 57 -15.41 -9.44 25.02
N GLU A 58 -15.34 -9.55 26.34
CA GLU A 58 -15.66 -8.44 27.26
C GLU A 58 -14.68 -7.28 27.16
N ASN A 59 -13.37 -7.55 26.99
CA ASN A 59 -12.31 -6.55 27.06
C ASN A 59 -11.82 -6.05 25.69
N TYR A 60 -11.96 -6.89 24.66
CA TYR A 60 -11.38 -6.65 23.33
C TYR A 60 -12.42 -6.79 22.23
N GLU A 61 -12.03 -6.32 21.06
CA GLU A 61 -12.76 -6.51 19.80
C GLU A 61 -11.78 -6.92 18.69
N ILE A 62 -12.28 -7.59 17.68
CA ILE A 62 -11.59 -7.84 16.41
C ILE A 62 -12.32 -6.97 15.38
N LEU A 63 -11.67 -5.88 14.94
CA LEU A 63 -12.30 -4.96 14.00
C LEU A 63 -12.64 -5.66 12.68
N PRO A 64 -13.91 -5.61 12.24
CA PRO A 64 -14.32 -6.30 11.03
C PRO A 64 -13.81 -5.60 9.76
N VAL A 65 -13.38 -6.40 8.79
CA VAL A 65 -13.14 -5.99 7.40
C VAL A 65 -13.99 -6.92 6.54
N VAL A 66 -15.09 -6.39 6.00
CA VAL A 66 -16.14 -7.19 5.36
C VAL A 66 -16.12 -6.94 3.85
N MET A 67 -16.03 -7.99 3.05
CA MET A 67 -16.10 -7.89 1.60
C MET A 67 -17.52 -7.47 1.15
N LEU A 68 -17.61 -6.38 0.40
CA LEU A 68 -18.84 -5.93 -0.24
C LEU A 68 -18.92 -6.38 -1.70
N GLU A 69 -17.81 -6.26 -2.43
CA GLU A 69 -17.76 -6.59 -3.85
C GLU A 69 -16.42 -7.25 -4.19
N ARG A 70 -16.45 -8.20 -5.11
CA ARG A 70 -15.27 -8.82 -5.72
C ARG A 70 -15.45 -8.87 -7.24
N GLN A 71 -14.51 -8.27 -7.95
CA GLN A 71 -14.41 -8.37 -9.39
C GLN A 71 -13.21 -9.26 -9.76
N ILE A 72 -13.39 -10.14 -10.74
CA ILE A 72 -12.35 -11.05 -11.21
C ILE A 72 -12.12 -10.82 -12.69
N SER A 73 -10.91 -10.42 -13.06
CA SER A 73 -10.50 -10.26 -14.45
C SER A 73 -10.52 -11.62 -15.17
N LYS A 74 -11.19 -11.66 -16.32
CA LYS A 74 -11.18 -12.83 -17.22
C LYS A 74 -9.89 -12.88 -18.06
N ILE A 75 -9.14 -11.79 -18.14
CA ILE A 75 -7.94 -11.67 -18.96
C ILE A 75 -6.71 -12.22 -18.24
N ASP A 76 -6.56 -11.89 -16.93
CA ASP A 76 -5.32 -12.18 -16.21
C ASP A 76 -5.53 -12.72 -14.79
N GLY A 77 -6.78 -12.92 -14.37
CA GLY A 77 -7.12 -13.46 -13.06
C GLY A 77 -6.91 -12.49 -11.90
N THR A 78 -6.65 -11.21 -12.17
CA THR A 78 -6.60 -10.16 -11.14
C THR A 78 -7.93 -10.07 -10.41
N ASN A 79 -7.88 -9.98 -9.09
CA ASN A 79 -9.09 -9.81 -8.28
C ASN A 79 -9.06 -8.44 -7.61
N LYS A 80 -10.09 -7.65 -7.82
CA LYS A 80 -10.34 -6.39 -7.13
C LYS A 80 -11.39 -6.60 -6.06
N PHE A 81 -11.12 -6.11 -4.86
CA PHE A 81 -12.01 -6.21 -3.70
C PHE A 81 -12.39 -4.83 -3.20
N LEU A 82 -13.64 -4.68 -2.78
CA LEU A 82 -14.15 -3.57 -1.99
C LEU A 82 -14.48 -4.09 -0.60
N PHE A 83 -13.88 -3.51 0.42
CA PHE A 83 -14.09 -3.86 1.81
C PHE A 83 -14.76 -2.73 2.58
N ARG A 84 -15.75 -3.08 3.40
CA ARG A 84 -16.35 -2.21 4.40
C ARG A 84 -15.64 -2.39 5.74
N LEU A 85 -15.30 -1.28 6.37
CA LEU A 85 -14.68 -1.20 7.68
C LEU A 85 -15.74 -1.06 8.77
N TYR A 86 -15.32 -1.14 10.05
CA TYR A 86 -16.21 -1.11 11.21
C TYR A 86 -17.11 0.13 11.31
N ASP A 87 -16.66 1.25 10.76
CA ASP A 87 -17.35 2.55 10.77
C ASP A 87 -18.17 2.82 9.51
N GLY A 88 -18.34 1.82 8.64
CA GLY A 88 -19.07 1.94 7.38
C GLY A 88 -18.24 2.47 6.21
N ASN A 89 -17.06 3.03 6.45
CA ASN A 89 -16.17 3.46 5.37
C ASN A 89 -15.72 2.28 4.52
N VAL A 90 -15.36 2.57 3.26
CA VAL A 90 -14.93 1.54 2.30
C VAL A 90 -13.52 1.79 1.78
N VAL A 91 -12.79 0.70 1.60
CA VAL A 91 -11.45 0.68 0.99
C VAL A 91 -11.36 -0.42 -0.05
N GLU A 92 -10.42 -0.27 -0.97
CA GLU A 92 -10.19 -1.26 -2.03
C GLU A 92 -8.83 -1.92 -1.91
N SER A 93 -8.75 -3.17 -2.37
CA SER A 93 -7.51 -3.95 -2.46
C SER A 93 -7.50 -4.78 -3.74
N VAL A 94 -6.31 -5.15 -4.20
CA VAL A 94 -6.14 -5.91 -5.44
C VAL A 94 -5.22 -7.11 -5.19
N LEU A 95 -5.69 -8.30 -5.54
CA LEU A 95 -4.87 -9.50 -5.61
C LEU A 95 -4.43 -9.71 -7.07
N MET A 96 -3.13 -9.70 -7.29
CA MET A 96 -2.48 -9.91 -8.58
C MET A 96 -1.70 -11.21 -8.57
N LYS A 97 -1.90 -12.05 -9.57
CA LYS A 97 -1.22 -13.34 -9.71
C LYS A 97 -0.01 -13.20 -10.60
N TYR A 98 1.17 -13.48 -10.06
CA TYR A 98 2.42 -13.52 -10.82
C TYR A 98 3.06 -14.91 -10.76
N LYS A 99 3.96 -15.22 -11.69
CA LYS A 99 4.71 -16.49 -11.70
C LYS A 99 5.57 -16.70 -10.44
N HIS A 100 5.97 -15.60 -9.80
CA HIS A 100 6.81 -15.60 -8.58
C HIS A 100 6.02 -15.49 -7.29
N GLY A 101 4.70 -15.60 -7.34
CA GLY A 101 3.80 -15.56 -6.19
C GLY A 101 2.71 -14.50 -6.30
N ASN A 102 1.78 -14.54 -5.36
CA ASN A 102 0.64 -13.65 -5.32
C ASN A 102 1.03 -12.33 -4.62
N SER A 103 0.74 -11.22 -5.26
CA SER A 103 0.95 -9.88 -4.72
C SER A 103 -0.38 -9.23 -4.36
N VAL A 104 -0.47 -8.63 -3.18
CA VAL A 104 -1.64 -7.85 -2.76
C VAL A 104 -1.28 -6.39 -2.68
N CYS A 105 -2.09 -5.54 -3.35
CA CYS A 105 -2.07 -4.10 -3.16
C CYS A 105 -3.13 -3.73 -2.13
N ILE A 106 -2.73 -3.03 -1.06
CA ILE A 106 -3.62 -2.61 0.03
C ILE A 106 -3.68 -1.10 0.18
N SER A 107 -4.77 -0.63 0.77
CA SER A 107 -4.97 0.77 1.16
C SER A 107 -4.44 1.02 2.57
N SER A 108 -3.95 2.25 2.83
CA SER A 108 -3.44 2.71 4.13
C SER A 108 -4.31 3.78 4.79
N GLN A 109 -5.24 4.37 4.05
CA GLN A 109 -6.16 5.41 4.54
C GLN A 109 -7.53 5.26 3.88
N VAL A 110 -8.55 5.86 4.48
CA VAL A 110 -9.82 6.13 3.82
C VAL A 110 -9.74 7.51 3.18
N GLY A 111 -9.60 7.55 1.85
CA GLY A 111 -9.29 8.76 1.10
C GLY A 111 -7.81 9.15 1.21
N CYS A 112 -7.45 10.34 0.69
CA CYS A 112 -6.08 10.85 0.71
C CYS A 112 -6.07 12.37 0.57
N ARG A 113 -5.30 13.06 1.42
CA ARG A 113 -5.21 14.53 1.38
C ARG A 113 -4.08 15.09 0.52
N MET A 114 -3.30 14.23 -0.13
CA MET A 114 -2.11 14.68 -0.89
C MET A 114 -2.46 15.47 -2.16
N GLY A 115 -3.67 15.31 -2.70
CA GLY A 115 -4.19 16.13 -3.78
C GLY A 115 -3.54 15.89 -5.15
N CYS A 116 -2.87 14.75 -5.37
CA CYS A 116 -2.24 14.43 -6.66
C CYS A 116 -3.27 14.55 -7.80
N ALA A 117 -2.93 15.36 -8.82
CA ALA A 117 -3.88 15.78 -9.84
C ALA A 117 -4.44 14.62 -10.71
N PHE A 118 -3.69 13.54 -10.85
CA PHE A 118 -4.07 12.36 -11.65
C PHE A 118 -4.74 11.24 -10.83
N CYS A 119 -4.87 11.38 -9.49
CA CYS A 119 -5.25 10.29 -8.61
C CYS A 119 -6.72 10.38 -8.20
N ALA A 120 -7.49 9.30 -8.44
CA ALA A 120 -8.88 9.19 -8.02
C ALA A 120 -9.04 9.14 -6.49
N SER A 121 -8.06 8.59 -5.76
CA SER A 121 -8.10 8.44 -4.31
C SER A 121 -8.05 9.78 -3.54
N THR A 122 -7.68 10.89 -4.22
CA THR A 122 -7.64 12.22 -3.60
C THR A 122 -8.95 12.99 -3.71
N ILE A 123 -9.89 12.48 -4.52
CA ILE A 123 -11.23 13.07 -4.67
C ILE A 123 -12.02 12.81 -3.38
N GLY A 124 -12.49 13.88 -2.73
CA GLY A 124 -13.14 13.80 -1.41
C GLY A 124 -12.19 13.91 -0.22
N GLY A 125 -10.88 14.03 -0.45
CA GLY A 125 -9.89 14.25 0.62
C GLY A 125 -9.64 13.02 1.51
N LEU A 126 -9.11 13.26 2.69
CA LEU A 126 -8.85 12.26 3.73
C LEU A 126 -10.01 12.22 4.72
N VAL A 127 -10.57 11.04 4.94
CA VAL A 127 -11.53 10.78 6.02
C VAL A 127 -10.78 10.43 7.30
N ARG A 128 -9.97 9.34 7.26
CA ARG A 128 -9.12 8.91 8.39
C ARG A 128 -8.00 7.97 7.98
N ASN A 129 -7.08 7.78 8.88
CA ASN A 129 -6.06 6.74 8.81
C ASN A 129 -6.67 5.36 9.06
N LEU A 130 -6.11 4.32 8.42
CA LEU A 130 -6.38 2.93 8.79
C LEU A 130 -5.49 2.53 9.97
N SER A 131 -6.05 1.71 10.85
CA SER A 131 -5.29 1.05 11.91
C SER A 131 -4.42 -0.09 11.33
N PRO A 132 -3.41 -0.57 12.08
CA PRO A 132 -2.60 -1.71 11.65
C PRO A 132 -3.44 -2.96 11.36
N SER A 133 -4.45 -3.23 12.19
CA SER A 133 -5.36 -4.37 12.03
C SER A 133 -6.27 -4.26 10.81
N GLU A 134 -6.72 -3.06 10.45
CA GLU A 134 -7.49 -2.84 9.22
C GLU A 134 -6.64 -3.03 7.97
N MET A 135 -5.36 -2.66 8.01
CA MET A 135 -4.42 -2.94 6.92
C MET A 135 -4.16 -4.45 6.80
N LEU A 136 -3.94 -5.17 7.92
CA LEU A 136 -3.83 -6.64 7.94
C LEU A 136 -5.12 -7.32 7.51
N GLY A 137 -6.26 -6.82 7.95
CA GLY A 137 -7.58 -7.37 7.65
C GLY A 137 -7.86 -7.45 6.15
N GLN A 138 -7.38 -6.50 5.35
CA GLN A 138 -7.47 -6.56 3.89
C GLN A 138 -6.76 -7.81 3.34
N ILE A 139 -5.56 -8.11 3.83
CA ILE A 139 -4.76 -9.28 3.41
C ILE A 139 -5.44 -10.56 3.89
N TYR A 140 -5.90 -10.60 5.15
CA TYR A 140 -6.53 -11.78 5.75
C TYR A 140 -7.81 -12.17 5.01
N GLN A 141 -8.68 -11.19 4.74
CA GLN A 141 -9.91 -11.44 3.99
C GLN A 141 -9.62 -11.91 2.56
N ILE A 142 -8.61 -11.33 1.90
CA ILE A 142 -8.19 -11.78 0.56
C ILE A 142 -7.75 -13.24 0.60
N GLN A 143 -6.91 -13.65 1.55
CA GLN A 143 -6.49 -15.05 1.69
C GLN A 143 -7.66 -15.99 1.96
N LYS A 144 -8.55 -15.62 2.89
CA LYS A 144 -9.76 -16.42 3.22
C LYS A 144 -10.69 -16.59 2.01
N ILE A 145 -10.97 -15.49 1.31
CA ILE A 145 -11.95 -15.47 0.20
C ILE A 145 -11.38 -16.12 -1.07
N SER A 146 -10.11 -15.91 -1.36
CA SER A 146 -9.48 -16.44 -2.58
C SER A 146 -8.94 -17.87 -2.42
N GLY A 147 -8.64 -18.30 -1.20
CA GLY A 147 -7.89 -19.52 -0.91
C GLY A 147 -6.42 -19.45 -1.30
N GLU A 148 -5.91 -18.26 -1.63
CA GLU A 148 -4.57 -18.04 -2.17
C GLU A 148 -3.64 -17.46 -1.09
N MET A 149 -2.46 -18.05 -0.93
CA MET A 149 -1.43 -17.48 -0.06
C MET A 149 -0.87 -16.19 -0.66
N VAL A 150 -0.77 -15.14 0.14
CA VAL A 150 -0.12 -13.88 -0.22
C VAL A 150 1.36 -13.97 0.10
N SER A 151 2.21 -13.69 -0.87
CA SER A 151 3.68 -13.71 -0.72
C SER A 151 4.32 -12.33 -0.83
N ASN A 152 3.65 -11.38 -1.47
CA ASN A 152 4.14 -10.02 -1.66
C ASN A 152 3.05 -9.00 -1.30
N VAL A 153 3.44 -7.90 -0.66
CA VAL A 153 2.52 -6.83 -0.28
C VAL A 153 3.02 -5.50 -0.81
N VAL A 154 2.16 -4.77 -1.50
CA VAL A 154 2.45 -3.41 -1.94
C VAL A 154 1.45 -2.45 -1.29
N ILE A 155 1.94 -1.45 -0.57
CA ILE A 155 1.14 -0.40 0.05
C ILE A 155 1.09 0.76 -0.95
N MET A 156 0.24 0.58 -1.97
CA MET A 156 0.06 1.47 -3.12
C MET A 156 -1.42 1.70 -3.47
N GLY A 157 -2.33 1.31 -2.57
CA GLY A 157 -3.75 1.57 -2.69
C GLY A 157 -4.12 3.00 -2.30
N THR A 158 -5.32 3.17 -1.74
CA THR A 158 -5.79 4.48 -1.27
C THR A 158 -5.02 4.94 -0.03
N GLY A 159 -4.51 6.17 -0.08
CA GLY A 159 -3.82 6.82 1.02
C GLY A 159 -2.33 7.08 0.77
N GLU A 160 -1.72 7.81 1.72
CA GLU A 160 -0.28 8.06 1.81
C GLU A 160 0.25 7.40 3.09
N PRO A 161 1.02 6.32 2.98
CA PRO A 161 1.51 5.59 4.16
C PRO A 161 2.37 6.44 5.10
N MET A 162 3.14 7.39 4.55
CA MET A 162 3.97 8.29 5.37
C MET A 162 3.13 9.33 6.12
N ASP A 163 1.90 9.56 5.73
CA ASP A 163 0.94 10.39 6.45
C ASP A 163 0.20 9.60 7.55
N ASN A 164 0.26 8.26 7.48
CA ASN A 164 -0.22 7.30 8.48
C ASN A 164 0.95 6.52 9.10
N TYR A 165 2.06 7.17 9.38
CA TYR A 165 3.36 6.56 9.62
C TYR A 165 3.38 5.56 10.77
N ASP A 166 2.87 5.93 11.94
CA ASP A 166 2.97 5.08 13.14
C ASP A 166 2.16 3.77 12.97
N ASN A 167 0.96 3.86 12.40
CA ASN A 167 0.16 2.69 12.08
C ASN A 167 0.79 1.84 10.96
N PHE A 168 1.35 2.50 9.94
CA PHE A 168 2.07 1.84 8.87
C PHE A 168 3.28 1.06 9.42
N LEU A 169 4.09 1.66 10.28
CA LEU A 169 5.26 1.02 10.86
C LEU A 169 4.84 -0.19 11.70
N LYS A 170 3.82 -0.03 12.56
CA LYS A 170 3.27 -1.13 13.36
C LYS A 170 2.69 -2.24 12.48
N PHE A 171 2.02 -1.90 11.38
CA PHE A 171 1.55 -2.87 10.40
C PHE A 171 2.71 -3.69 9.80
N ILE A 172 3.84 -3.05 9.43
CA ILE A 172 5.01 -3.76 8.90
C ILE A 172 5.54 -4.77 9.92
N HIS A 173 5.68 -4.39 11.18
CA HIS A 173 6.13 -5.29 12.24
C HIS A 173 5.20 -6.50 12.41
N LEU A 174 3.88 -6.28 12.46
CA LEU A 174 2.89 -7.36 12.56
C LEU A 174 2.87 -8.28 11.33
N LEU A 175 2.99 -7.70 10.12
CA LEU A 175 2.99 -8.45 8.85
C LEU A 175 4.20 -9.39 8.75
N THR A 176 5.33 -8.96 9.28
CA THR A 176 6.62 -9.67 9.17
C THR A 176 6.99 -10.46 10.42
N ASP A 177 6.13 -10.45 11.45
CA ASP A 177 6.33 -11.20 12.69
C ASP A 177 6.39 -12.70 12.43
N GLU A 178 7.41 -13.37 12.98
CA GLU A 178 7.62 -14.82 12.81
C GLU A 178 6.50 -15.70 13.39
N HIS A 179 5.75 -15.18 14.36
CA HIS A 179 4.61 -15.84 14.97
C HIS A 179 3.28 -15.63 14.20
N GLY A 180 3.28 -14.76 13.18
CA GLY A 180 2.12 -14.40 12.36
C GLY A 180 2.23 -14.88 10.91
N LEU A 181 1.89 -14.01 9.95
CA LEU A 181 2.01 -14.32 8.50
C LEU A 181 3.46 -14.53 8.05
N ASN A 182 4.41 -13.94 8.77
CA ASN A 182 5.86 -14.06 8.50
C ASN A 182 6.22 -13.72 7.05
N ILE A 183 5.62 -12.68 6.48
CA ILE A 183 5.97 -12.22 5.14
C ILE A 183 7.34 -11.55 5.20
N SER A 184 8.28 -12.01 4.37
CA SER A 184 9.61 -11.41 4.31
C SER A 184 9.52 -9.91 4.03
N GLN A 185 10.25 -9.09 4.78
CA GLN A 185 10.34 -7.64 4.54
C GLN A 185 10.76 -7.31 3.10
N ARG A 186 11.57 -8.15 2.47
CA ARG A 186 12.00 -7.98 1.06
C ARG A 186 10.85 -8.09 0.07
N ASN A 187 9.76 -8.70 0.46
CA ASN A 187 8.55 -8.86 -0.34
C ASN A 187 7.52 -7.74 -0.06
N VAL A 188 7.89 -6.73 0.71
CA VAL A 188 7.04 -5.58 1.02
C VAL A 188 7.57 -4.35 0.29
N THR A 189 6.68 -3.65 -0.41
CA THR A 189 6.97 -2.38 -1.05
C THR A 189 6.00 -1.31 -0.54
N VAL A 190 6.55 -0.19 -0.08
CA VAL A 190 5.76 0.99 0.30
C VAL A 190 5.99 2.11 -0.70
N SER A 191 4.89 2.70 -1.18
CA SER A 191 4.95 3.92 -2.00
C SER A 191 4.71 5.16 -1.16
N THR A 192 5.40 6.24 -1.49
CA THR A 192 5.17 7.56 -0.91
C THR A 192 5.27 8.67 -1.94
N CYS A 193 4.48 9.71 -1.76
CA CYS A 193 4.57 10.94 -2.53
C CYS A 193 5.80 11.80 -2.16
N GLY A 194 6.57 11.43 -1.13
CA GLY A 194 7.80 12.11 -0.73
C GLY A 194 7.62 13.05 0.46
N ILE A 195 7.07 12.59 1.56
CA ILE A 195 7.06 13.31 2.85
C ILE A 195 8.44 13.15 3.49
N VAL A 196 9.36 14.09 3.17
CA VAL A 196 10.79 13.99 3.46
C VAL A 196 11.10 13.65 4.92
N PRO A 197 10.52 14.30 5.96
CA PRO A 197 10.81 13.94 7.35
C PRO A 197 10.54 12.47 7.67
N ARG A 198 9.39 11.94 7.18
CA ARG A 198 9.00 10.54 7.41
C ARG A 198 9.85 9.54 6.60
N MET A 199 10.31 9.91 5.42
CA MET A 199 11.28 9.10 4.67
C MET A 199 12.60 8.94 5.43
N LYS A 200 13.07 10.03 6.08
CA LYS A 200 14.29 10.00 6.90
C LYS A 200 14.09 9.21 8.20
N GLU A 201 12.91 9.26 8.80
CA GLU A 201 12.56 8.40 9.95
C GLU A 201 12.57 6.94 9.52
N LEU A 202 11.91 6.60 8.40
CA LEU A 202 11.88 5.24 7.85
C LEU A 202 13.28 4.67 7.54
N ALA A 203 14.20 5.51 7.08
CA ALA A 203 15.58 5.09 6.84
C ALA A 203 16.26 4.57 8.12
N LYS A 204 15.96 5.18 9.28
CA LYS A 204 16.52 4.82 10.60
C LYS A 204 15.89 3.55 11.20
N GLU A 205 14.76 3.10 10.70
CA GLU A 205 14.14 1.83 11.12
C GLU A 205 14.91 0.59 10.61
N HIS A 206 15.87 0.76 9.69
CA HIS A 206 16.70 -0.28 9.10
C HIS A 206 15.89 -1.47 8.54
N LEU A 207 14.64 -1.23 8.13
CA LEU A 207 13.79 -2.25 7.54
C LEU A 207 14.29 -2.66 6.15
N GLN A 208 14.10 -3.92 5.81
CA GLN A 208 14.49 -4.47 4.50
C GLN A 208 13.38 -4.36 3.43
N ILE A 209 12.42 -3.45 3.62
CA ILE A 209 11.34 -3.19 2.66
C ILE A 209 11.86 -2.40 1.45
N THR A 210 11.12 -2.39 0.35
CA THR A 210 11.41 -1.56 -0.82
C THR A 210 10.66 -0.23 -0.71
N LEU A 211 11.39 0.89 -0.77
CA LEU A 211 10.81 2.21 -0.88
C LEU A 211 10.55 2.54 -2.35
N ALA A 212 9.31 2.90 -2.69
CA ALA A 212 8.91 3.39 -4.00
C ALA A 212 8.52 4.87 -3.90
N LEU A 213 9.31 5.75 -4.51
CA LEU A 213 9.00 7.16 -4.56
C LEU A 213 8.11 7.48 -5.76
N SER A 214 6.94 8.05 -5.52
CA SER A 214 6.10 8.69 -6.53
C SER A 214 6.77 9.99 -6.99
N LEU A 215 7.60 9.90 -8.05
CA LEU A 215 8.36 11.04 -8.59
C LEU A 215 7.50 11.88 -9.55
N HIS A 216 6.93 11.24 -10.57
CA HIS A 216 5.97 11.72 -11.56
C HIS A 216 6.32 13.00 -12.31
N GLY A 217 7.44 13.68 -12.03
CA GLY A 217 7.94 14.84 -12.73
C GLY A 217 9.43 14.72 -13.01
N SER A 218 9.87 15.18 -14.20
CA SER A 218 11.28 15.22 -14.59
C SER A 218 12.02 16.41 -13.99
N ASN A 219 11.26 17.42 -13.51
CA ASN A 219 11.77 18.60 -12.84
C ASN A 219 10.76 19.09 -11.79
N GLN A 220 11.15 20.11 -11.00
CA GLN A 220 10.34 20.64 -9.91
C GLN A 220 9.02 21.26 -10.38
N GLU A 221 9.02 21.95 -11.51
CA GLU A 221 7.82 22.61 -12.04
C GLU A 221 6.75 21.58 -12.44
N LYS A 222 7.15 20.57 -13.21
CA LYS A 222 6.24 19.49 -13.64
C LYS A 222 5.75 18.67 -12.45
N ARG A 223 6.63 18.41 -11.48
CA ARG A 223 6.24 17.71 -10.26
C ARG A 223 5.21 18.49 -9.45
N ARG A 224 5.35 19.83 -9.32
CA ARG A 224 4.36 20.70 -8.64
C ARG A 224 3.00 20.67 -9.33
N LYS A 225 2.96 20.64 -10.66
CA LYS A 225 1.69 20.57 -11.44
C LYS A 225 0.92 19.27 -11.16
N LEU A 226 1.64 18.16 -10.96
CA LEU A 226 1.05 16.85 -10.76
C LEU A 226 0.82 16.50 -9.28
N MET A 227 1.68 17.01 -8.38
CA MET A 227 1.73 16.61 -6.98
C MET A 227 1.89 17.82 -6.07
N PRO A 228 0.83 18.27 -5.39
CA PRO A 228 0.90 19.45 -4.50
C PRO A 228 1.92 19.34 -3.37
N VAL A 229 2.29 18.13 -2.93
CA VAL A 229 3.36 17.90 -1.93
C VAL A 229 4.70 18.49 -2.36
N ALA A 230 4.94 18.67 -3.66
CA ALA A 230 6.12 19.28 -4.22
C ALA A 230 6.21 20.81 -3.96
N ASN A 231 5.14 21.44 -3.48
CA ASN A 231 5.21 22.81 -2.97
C ASN A 231 5.88 22.90 -1.59
N LYS A 232 5.88 21.79 -0.84
CA LYS A 232 6.48 21.71 0.49
C LYS A 232 7.88 21.10 0.46
N TYR A 233 8.10 20.09 -0.38
CA TYR A 233 9.37 19.37 -0.48
C TYR A 233 9.88 19.42 -1.92
N ASP A 234 11.02 20.07 -2.11
CA ASP A 234 11.66 20.18 -3.41
C ASP A 234 12.15 18.81 -3.92
N ILE A 235 12.21 18.65 -5.25
CA ILE A 235 12.65 17.40 -5.88
C ILE A 235 14.05 16.98 -5.42
N THR A 236 14.94 17.94 -5.17
CA THR A 236 16.30 17.67 -4.69
C THR A 236 16.32 17.16 -3.26
N GLU A 237 15.46 17.70 -2.37
CA GLU A 237 15.31 17.22 -0.99
C GLU A 237 14.75 15.80 -0.96
N VAL A 238 13.75 15.52 -1.80
CA VAL A 238 13.14 14.17 -1.88
C VAL A 238 14.15 13.16 -2.42
N LEU A 239 14.94 13.51 -3.43
CA LEU A 239 16.00 12.64 -3.96
C LEU A 239 17.13 12.43 -2.95
N ALA A 240 17.49 13.45 -2.17
CA ALA A 240 18.45 13.32 -1.09
C ALA A 240 17.95 12.36 0.01
N ALA A 241 16.65 12.40 0.35
CA ALA A 241 16.06 11.46 1.29
C ALA A 241 16.04 10.01 0.74
N CYS A 242 15.91 9.82 -0.57
CA CYS A 242 16.08 8.51 -1.20
C CYS A 242 17.51 7.99 -1.13
N ASP A 243 18.50 8.87 -1.30
CA ASP A 243 19.91 8.50 -1.15
C ASP A 243 20.24 8.12 0.29
N GLU A 244 19.71 8.88 1.27
CA GLU A 244 19.83 8.55 2.70
C GLU A 244 19.20 7.18 3.01
N TYR A 245 17.99 6.90 2.51
CA TYR A 245 17.34 5.59 2.66
C TYR A 245 18.19 4.46 2.09
N PHE A 246 18.74 4.63 0.88
CA PHE A 246 19.63 3.64 0.29
C PHE A 246 20.90 3.44 1.11
N LYS A 247 21.51 4.50 1.60
CA LYS A 247 22.73 4.45 2.43
C LYS A 247 22.50 3.69 3.73
N GLU A 248 21.38 3.94 4.42
CA GLU A 248 21.07 3.33 5.71
C GLU A 248 20.61 1.86 5.59
N THR A 249 19.88 1.53 4.53
CA THR A 249 19.24 0.21 4.40
C THR A 249 19.93 -0.73 3.41
N GLY A 250 20.73 -0.20 2.50
CA GLY A 250 21.27 -0.94 1.34
C GLY A 250 20.20 -1.29 0.29
N ARG A 251 18.95 -0.84 0.48
CA ARG A 251 17.81 -1.18 -0.38
C ARG A 251 17.68 -0.20 -1.53
N ARG A 252 17.68 -0.72 -2.76
CA ARG A 252 17.44 0.07 -3.97
C ARG A 252 16.07 0.75 -3.91
N VAL A 253 16.01 2.05 -4.21
CA VAL A 253 14.76 2.80 -4.33
C VAL A 253 14.14 2.59 -5.71
N SER A 254 12.83 2.41 -5.77
CA SER A 254 12.05 2.43 -7.01
C SER A 254 11.44 3.81 -7.21
N PHE A 255 11.48 4.31 -8.45
CA PHE A 255 10.84 5.57 -8.83
C PHE A 255 9.61 5.28 -9.68
N GLU A 256 8.44 5.60 -9.15
CA GLU A 256 7.19 5.52 -9.90
C GLU A 256 7.02 6.79 -10.73
N TYR A 257 6.82 6.63 -12.04
CA TYR A 257 6.68 7.73 -12.97
C TYR A 257 5.45 7.55 -13.85
N SER A 258 4.36 8.23 -13.50
CA SER A 258 3.14 8.26 -14.31
C SER A 258 3.38 9.02 -15.59
N LEU A 259 3.32 8.34 -16.72
CA LEU A 259 3.43 8.95 -18.04
C LEU A 259 2.07 9.54 -18.44
N VAL A 260 2.05 10.85 -18.66
CA VAL A 260 0.88 11.64 -19.07
C VAL A 260 1.19 12.34 -20.37
N HIS A 261 0.38 12.07 -21.41
CA HIS A 261 0.59 12.64 -22.73
C HIS A 261 0.56 14.17 -22.74
N GLY A 262 1.59 14.75 -23.32
CA GLY A 262 1.75 16.20 -23.44
C GLY A 262 2.10 16.93 -22.12
N VAL A 263 2.35 16.19 -21.04
CA VAL A 263 2.71 16.79 -19.74
C VAL A 263 4.13 16.43 -19.33
N ASN A 264 4.48 15.13 -19.34
CA ASN A 264 5.77 14.65 -18.85
C ASN A 264 6.31 13.46 -19.67
N ASP A 265 5.90 13.33 -20.94
CA ASP A 265 6.26 12.21 -21.84
C ASP A 265 7.11 12.66 -23.03
N THR A 266 7.72 13.87 -22.97
CA THR A 266 8.55 14.41 -24.06
C THR A 266 9.98 13.89 -24.03
N ASP A 267 10.74 14.17 -25.07
CA ASP A 267 12.15 13.85 -25.17
C ASP A 267 12.99 14.62 -24.14
N GLU A 268 12.62 15.87 -23.88
CA GLU A 268 13.21 16.72 -22.85
C GLU A 268 12.99 16.14 -21.47
N ASP A 269 11.79 15.62 -21.20
CA ASP A 269 11.49 14.93 -19.92
C ASP A 269 12.38 13.71 -19.72
N ALA A 270 12.61 12.93 -20.76
CA ALA A 270 13.52 11.79 -20.68
C ALA A 270 14.95 12.23 -20.37
N GLN A 271 15.45 13.32 -20.98
CA GLN A 271 16.80 13.85 -20.73
C GLN A 271 16.93 14.38 -19.30
N GLU A 272 15.96 15.16 -18.82
CA GLU A 272 15.93 15.66 -17.44
C GLU A 272 15.93 14.50 -16.44
N LEU A 273 15.11 13.48 -16.66
CA LEU A 273 15.02 12.32 -15.78
C LEU A 273 16.33 11.50 -15.78
N ILE A 274 16.99 11.37 -16.94
CA ILE A 274 18.32 10.78 -17.04
C ILE A 274 19.32 11.59 -16.21
N HIS A 275 19.33 12.93 -16.31
CA HIS A 275 20.22 13.78 -15.54
C HIS A 275 20.02 13.59 -14.02
N LEU A 276 18.77 13.47 -13.57
CA LEU A 276 18.44 13.28 -12.15
C LEU A 276 18.88 11.92 -11.60
N LEU A 277 18.81 10.83 -12.41
CA LEU A 277 18.80 9.49 -11.88
C LEU A 277 19.93 8.57 -12.37
N LYS A 278 20.69 8.91 -13.43
CA LYS A 278 21.69 8.02 -14.06
C LYS A 278 22.81 7.53 -13.13
N HIS A 279 23.08 8.24 -12.04
CA HIS A 279 24.11 7.88 -11.07
C HIS A 279 23.56 7.24 -9.78
N LYS A 280 22.25 6.98 -9.75
CA LYS A 280 21.59 6.40 -8.59
C LYS A 280 21.36 4.90 -8.78
N ASN A 281 21.53 4.13 -7.72
CA ASN A 281 21.13 2.72 -7.72
C ASN A 281 19.60 2.63 -7.59
N CYS A 282 18.91 2.75 -8.71
CA CYS A 282 17.47 2.84 -8.76
C CYS A 282 16.85 1.97 -9.84
N HIS A 283 15.54 1.89 -9.79
CA HIS A 283 14.69 1.32 -10.84
C HIS A 283 13.56 2.33 -11.13
N ILE A 284 13.23 2.54 -12.40
CA ILE A 284 12.08 3.36 -12.79
C ILE A 284 10.95 2.45 -13.25
N ASN A 285 9.78 2.64 -12.66
CA ASN A 285 8.55 2.01 -13.10
C ASN A 285 7.69 3.04 -13.82
N LEU A 286 7.64 2.97 -15.15
CA LEU A 286 6.80 3.82 -15.97
C LEU A 286 5.36 3.33 -15.94
N ILE A 287 4.44 4.22 -15.57
CA ILE A 287 3.02 3.92 -15.43
C ILE A 287 2.25 4.78 -16.43
N PRO A 288 1.89 4.26 -17.61
CA PRO A 288 0.95 4.99 -18.47
C PRO A 288 -0.31 5.32 -17.67
N VAL A 289 -0.65 6.61 -17.57
CA VAL A 289 -1.77 7.06 -16.74
C VAL A 289 -3.07 6.35 -17.13
N ASN A 290 -3.83 5.90 -16.15
CA ASN A 290 -5.18 5.41 -16.40
C ASN A 290 -6.13 6.62 -16.42
N PRO A 291 -7.03 6.71 -17.41
CA PRO A 291 -8.03 7.75 -17.44
C PRO A 291 -8.89 7.72 -16.16
N VAL A 292 -9.08 8.86 -15.56
CA VAL A 292 -10.01 9.09 -14.44
C VAL A 292 -11.10 10.02 -14.96
N LYS A 293 -12.36 9.65 -14.79
CA LYS A 293 -13.52 10.35 -15.40
C LYS A 293 -13.53 11.85 -15.07
N GLU A 294 -13.05 12.22 -13.89
CA GLU A 294 -13.02 13.61 -13.40
C GLU A 294 -11.69 14.33 -13.65
N ARG A 295 -10.82 13.77 -14.51
CA ARG A 295 -9.49 14.30 -14.78
C ARG A 295 -9.19 14.27 -16.28
N ASP A 296 -8.63 15.35 -16.81
CA ASP A 296 -8.35 15.52 -18.26
C ASP A 296 -7.00 14.93 -18.70
N PHE A 297 -6.43 14.01 -17.92
CA PHE A 297 -5.14 13.41 -18.24
C PHE A 297 -5.27 12.30 -19.28
N VAL A 298 -4.49 12.41 -20.35
CA VAL A 298 -4.50 11.50 -21.48
C VAL A 298 -3.36 10.51 -21.38
N ARG A 299 -3.66 9.23 -21.60
CA ARG A 299 -2.67 8.16 -21.67
C ARG A 299 -1.79 8.31 -22.91
N PRO A 300 -0.47 8.21 -22.81
CA PRO A 300 0.40 8.20 -23.98
C PRO A 300 0.20 6.93 -24.82
N SER A 301 0.51 7.01 -26.11
CA SER A 301 0.51 5.83 -26.96
C SER A 301 1.55 4.81 -26.49
N ARG A 302 1.31 3.52 -26.79
CA ARG A 302 2.29 2.45 -26.48
C ARG A 302 3.65 2.74 -27.12
N LYS A 303 3.68 3.31 -28.34
CA LYS A 303 4.90 3.68 -29.06
C LYS A 303 5.65 4.78 -28.31
N SER A 304 4.96 5.82 -27.84
CA SER A 304 5.56 6.90 -27.05
C SER A 304 6.17 6.36 -25.76
N ALA A 305 5.42 5.57 -24.99
CA ALA A 305 5.91 4.96 -23.75
C ALA A 305 7.14 4.05 -23.99
N LEU A 306 7.17 3.27 -25.06
CA LEU A 306 8.34 2.45 -25.43
C LEU A 306 9.54 3.30 -25.84
N ASN A 307 9.34 4.39 -26.59
CA ASN A 307 10.42 5.29 -26.97
C ASN A 307 11.02 5.97 -25.73
N PHE A 308 10.18 6.43 -24.82
CA PHE A 308 10.60 7.02 -23.55
C PHE A 308 11.44 6.02 -22.72
N LYS A 309 10.93 4.79 -22.54
CA LYS A 309 11.65 3.69 -21.90
C LYS A 309 13.03 3.45 -22.54
N ASN A 310 13.07 3.28 -23.85
CA ASN A 310 14.31 2.97 -24.57
C ASN A 310 15.38 4.06 -24.40
N LYS A 311 14.99 5.35 -24.30
CA LYS A 311 15.92 6.44 -24.04
C LYS A 311 16.58 6.32 -22.66
N LEU A 312 15.77 6.05 -21.63
CA LEU A 312 16.25 5.82 -20.27
C LEU A 312 17.19 4.61 -20.19
N GLU A 313 16.83 3.49 -20.82
CA GLU A 313 17.65 2.26 -20.85
C GLU A 313 18.99 2.47 -21.56
N LYS A 314 19.02 3.20 -22.69
CA LYS A 314 20.26 3.57 -23.40
C LYS A 314 21.23 4.36 -22.53
N SER A 315 20.73 5.04 -21.49
CA SER A 315 21.54 5.78 -20.52
C SER A 315 21.92 4.96 -19.28
N GLY A 316 21.67 3.64 -19.32
CA GLY A 316 22.05 2.72 -18.24
C GLY A 316 21.07 2.67 -17.05
N ILE A 317 19.88 3.24 -17.17
CA ILE A 317 18.86 3.21 -16.11
C ILE A 317 18.00 1.95 -16.28
N ASN A 318 17.76 1.21 -15.19
CA ASN A 318 16.83 0.09 -15.20
C ASN A 318 15.39 0.61 -15.24
N VAL A 319 14.63 0.23 -16.28
CA VAL A 319 13.27 0.72 -16.50
C VAL A 319 12.33 -0.40 -16.85
N THR A 320 11.14 -0.38 -16.27
CA THR A 320 10.01 -1.21 -16.71
C THR A 320 8.81 -0.34 -17.04
N ILE A 321 7.99 -0.78 -17.97
CA ILE A 321 6.63 -0.25 -18.13
C ILE A 321 5.71 -1.18 -17.35
N ARG A 322 4.95 -0.61 -16.42
CA ARG A 322 4.01 -1.37 -15.60
C ARG A 322 3.00 -2.09 -16.49
N ARG A 323 2.92 -3.41 -16.30
CA ARG A 323 1.86 -4.20 -16.93
C ARG A 323 0.52 -3.76 -16.38
N GLU A 324 -0.41 -3.49 -17.26
CA GLU A 324 -1.80 -3.24 -16.89
C GLU A 324 -2.43 -4.56 -16.43
N MET A 325 -2.99 -4.57 -15.23
CA MET A 325 -3.66 -5.72 -14.64
C MET A 325 -5.12 -5.39 -14.45
N GLY A 326 -6.01 -6.36 -14.74
CA GLY A 326 -7.45 -6.16 -14.56
C GLY A 326 -8.04 -5.07 -15.47
N SER A 327 -7.64 -5.01 -16.74
CA SER A 327 -8.12 -3.99 -17.68
C SER A 327 -9.60 -4.14 -18.08
N ASP A 328 -10.21 -5.28 -17.78
CA ASP A 328 -11.62 -5.62 -18.01
C ASP A 328 -12.49 -5.44 -16.76
N ILE A 329 -11.91 -4.97 -15.68
CA ILE A 329 -12.58 -4.65 -14.41
C ILE A 329 -12.15 -3.26 -13.94
N ASP A 330 -12.71 -2.72 -12.85
CA ASP A 330 -12.28 -1.45 -12.24
C ASP A 330 -10.86 -1.57 -11.62
N GLY A 331 -9.90 -2.14 -12.35
CA GLY A 331 -8.57 -2.52 -11.86
C GLY A 331 -7.69 -1.36 -11.41
N ALA A 332 -7.92 -0.14 -11.91
CA ALA A 332 -7.15 1.03 -11.50
C ALA A 332 -7.50 1.49 -10.08
N CYS A 333 -6.50 2.12 -9.42
CA CYS A 333 -6.63 2.57 -8.04
C CYS A 333 -7.73 3.62 -7.89
N GLY A 334 -8.59 3.47 -6.88
CA GLY A 334 -9.65 4.40 -6.52
C GLY A 334 -10.95 4.27 -7.32
N GLN A 335 -10.97 3.54 -8.43
CA GLN A 335 -12.13 3.48 -9.33
C GLN A 335 -13.33 2.73 -8.72
N LEU A 336 -13.12 1.55 -8.16
CA LEU A 336 -14.21 0.73 -7.59
C LEU A 336 -14.81 1.42 -6.35
N ARG A 337 -13.95 1.92 -5.45
CA ARG A 337 -14.40 2.69 -4.28
C ARG A 337 -15.22 3.90 -4.69
N ARG A 338 -14.75 4.63 -5.70
CA ARG A 338 -15.42 5.83 -6.20
C ARG A 338 -16.83 5.51 -6.71
N ARG A 339 -16.95 4.53 -7.57
CA ARG A 339 -18.25 4.08 -8.09
C ARG A 339 -19.22 3.74 -6.96
N TYR A 340 -18.77 2.99 -5.96
CA TYR A 340 -19.60 2.60 -4.82
C TYR A 340 -20.10 3.80 -4.02
N VAL A 341 -19.20 4.75 -3.70
CA VAL A 341 -19.57 5.95 -2.92
C VAL A 341 -20.55 6.84 -3.69
N GLU A 342 -20.45 6.91 -5.02
CA GLU A 342 -21.39 7.66 -5.86
C GLU A 342 -22.78 7.02 -5.88
N THR A 343 -22.87 5.68 -5.91
CA THR A 343 -24.17 4.97 -5.95
C THR A 343 -24.87 4.89 -4.58
N GLU A 344 -24.15 4.93 -3.47
CA GLU A 344 -24.72 4.93 -2.12
C GLU A 344 -25.02 6.35 -1.60
N GLY A 345 -24.53 7.39 -2.26
CA GLY A 345 -24.77 8.79 -1.94
C GLY A 345 -25.98 9.40 -2.64
N GLU A 346 -26.62 8.62 -3.55
CA GLU A 346 -27.92 8.90 -4.15
C GLU A 346 -29.04 8.19 -3.36
#